data_3e464f8bf2f4a71a78dd674de518ae4f
#
_entry.id   3e464f8bf2f4a71a78dd674de518ae4f
#
_cell.length_a   1.000
_cell.length_b   1.000
_cell.length_c   1.000
_cell.angle_alpha   90.00
_cell.angle_beta   90.00
_cell.angle_gamma   90.00
#
_symmetry.space_group_name_H-M   'P 1'
#
loop_
_entity.id
_entity.type
_entity.pdbx_description
1 polymer ?
#
loop_
_entity_poly.entity_id
_entity_poly.type
_entity_poly.pdbx_seq_one_letter_code
_entity_poly.pdbx_strand_id
1 'polypeptide(L)' 'MIHVFKTSVKNKAQIEKLKPALDSSFQDIKWNFDLEDCDKILRIESKKNIGKKVINLLKRYHFDCIELE' A
#
# COMPACT_ATOMS: atom_id res chain seq x y z
N MET A 1 1.85 -10.84 9.96
CA MET A 1 2.96 -10.20 9.25
C MET A 1 2.65 -8.74 8.99
N ILE A 2 3.58 -7.87 9.24
CA ILE A 2 3.44 -6.46 8.93
C ILE A 2 4.38 -6.12 7.78
N HIS A 3 3.81 -5.54 6.72
CA HIS A 3 4.58 -5.10 5.56
C HIS A 3 4.60 -3.58 5.55
N VAL A 4 5.76 -3.00 5.32
CA VAL A 4 5.94 -1.54 5.25
C VAL A 4 6.50 -1.20 3.87
N PHE A 5 5.84 -0.26 3.20
CA PHE A 5 6.22 0.13 1.84
C PHE A 5 6.43 1.65 1.78
N LYS A 6 7.48 2.04 1.07
CA LYS A 6 7.67 3.43 0.67
C LYS A 6 6.97 3.62 -0.67
N THR A 7 6.12 4.64 -0.78
CA THR A 7 5.30 4.85 -1.98
C THR A 7 5.41 6.28 -2.50
N SER A 8 4.87 6.51 -3.70
CA SER A 8 4.73 7.84 -4.27
C SER A 8 3.33 8.42 -4.10
N VAL A 9 2.50 7.80 -3.28
CA VAL A 9 1.14 8.29 -2.98
C VAL A 9 1.25 9.58 -2.16
N LYS A 10 0.68 10.67 -2.66
CA LYS A 10 0.92 12.02 -2.11
C LYS A 10 -0.23 12.59 -1.30
N ASN A 11 -1.46 12.16 -1.53
CA ASN A 11 -2.63 12.79 -0.90
C ASN A 11 -3.77 11.80 -0.71
N LYS A 12 -4.81 12.26 0.01
CA LYS A 12 -5.97 11.42 0.32
C LYS A 12 -6.77 11.02 -0.91
N ALA A 13 -6.84 11.88 -1.93
CA ALA A 13 -7.55 11.55 -3.16
C ALA A 13 -6.93 10.33 -3.85
N GLN A 14 -5.60 10.23 -3.84
CA GLN A 14 -4.91 9.07 -4.38
C GLN A 14 -5.16 7.83 -3.54
N ILE A 15 -5.21 7.96 -2.21
CA ILE A 15 -5.54 6.85 -1.32
C ILE A 15 -6.94 6.34 -1.61
N GLU A 16 -7.91 7.23 -1.76
CA GLU A 16 -9.29 6.83 -2.06
C GLU A 16 -9.40 6.10 -3.39
N LYS A 17 -8.56 6.45 -4.35
CA LYS A 17 -8.49 5.76 -5.63
C LYS A 17 -7.98 4.33 -5.47
N LEU A 18 -7.02 4.12 -4.58
CA LEU A 18 -6.44 2.80 -4.31
C LEU A 18 -7.30 1.95 -3.37
N LYS A 19 -8.12 2.57 -2.52
CA LYS A 19 -8.89 1.88 -1.50
C LYS A 19 -9.74 0.74 -2.05
N PRO A 20 -10.58 0.93 -3.08
CA PRO A 20 -11.36 -0.19 -3.63
C PRO A 20 -10.48 -1.31 -4.17
N ALA A 21 -9.36 -0.98 -4.78
CA ALA A 21 -8.45 -1.96 -5.33
C ALA A 21 -7.79 -2.78 -4.22
N LEU A 22 -7.37 -2.13 -3.13
CA LEU A 22 -6.79 -2.83 -1.99
C LEU A 22 -7.82 -3.73 -1.31
N ASP A 23 -9.02 -3.21 -1.09
CA ASP A 23 -10.08 -3.96 -0.42
C ASP A 23 -10.57 -5.16 -1.24
N SER A 24 -10.60 -5.05 -2.57
CA SER A 24 -11.05 -6.14 -3.42
C SER A 24 -9.95 -7.15 -3.76
N SER A 25 -8.70 -6.69 -3.82
CA SER A 25 -7.58 -7.57 -4.16
C SER A 25 -7.08 -8.39 -2.98
N PHE A 26 -7.24 -7.89 -1.78
CA PHE A 26 -6.76 -8.54 -0.57
C PHE A 26 -7.87 -8.66 0.45
N GLN A 27 -8.08 -9.87 0.97
CA GLN A 27 -9.04 -10.13 2.04
C GLN A 27 -8.28 -10.31 3.36
N ASP A 28 -8.94 -10.01 4.46
CA ASP A 28 -8.39 -10.20 5.81
C ASP A 28 -7.10 -9.42 6.06
N ILE A 29 -6.96 -8.27 5.45
CA ILE A 29 -5.83 -7.38 5.70
C ILE A 29 -6.29 -6.08 6.35
N LYS A 30 -5.37 -5.48 7.07
CA LYS A 30 -5.53 -4.10 7.57
C LYS A 30 -4.44 -3.26 6.94
N TRP A 31 -4.81 -2.12 6.39
CA TRP A 31 -3.84 -1.25 5.75
C TRP A 31 -4.07 0.20 6.17
N ASN A 32 -2.99 0.95 6.16
CA ASN A 32 -3.02 2.36 6.52
C ASN A 32 -1.88 3.10 5.80
N PHE A 33 -2.18 4.31 5.34
CA PHE A 33 -1.18 5.19 4.78
C PHE A 33 -0.78 6.24 5.80
N ASP A 34 0.52 6.43 5.97
CA ASP A 34 1.06 7.51 6.78
C ASP A 34 1.61 8.59 5.85
N LEU A 35 0.81 9.59 5.57
CA LEU A 35 1.18 10.68 4.69
C LEU A 35 1.90 11.82 5.40
N GLU A 36 1.91 11.80 6.72
CA GLU A 36 2.67 12.78 7.50
C GLU A 36 4.17 12.51 7.42
N ASP A 37 4.53 11.25 7.17
CA ASP A 37 5.92 10.89 6.93
C ASP A 37 6.33 11.33 5.53
N CYS A 38 7.52 11.87 5.39
CA CYS A 38 8.03 12.32 4.09
C CYS A 38 8.22 11.15 3.11
N ASP A 39 8.31 9.92 3.59
CA ASP A 39 8.45 8.72 2.76
C ASP A 39 7.11 8.17 2.25
N LYS A 40 5.98 8.76 2.67
CA LYS A 40 4.66 8.31 2.22
C LYS A 40 4.46 6.81 2.42
N ILE A 41 4.48 6.41 3.66
CA ILE A 41 4.51 4.99 4.05
C ILE A 41 3.13 4.36 3.92
N LEU A 42 3.08 3.17 3.31
CA LEU A 42 1.93 2.28 3.36
C LEU A 42 2.27 1.12 4.29
N ARG A 43 1.44 0.92 5.29
CA ARG A 43 1.60 -0.18 6.24
C ARG A 43 0.45 -1.16 6.06
N ILE A 44 0.78 -2.45 5.91
CA ILE A 44 -0.22 -3.50 5.71
C ILE A 44 0.03 -4.62 6.71
N GLU A 45 -1.01 -5.01 7.45
CA GLU A 45 -0.99 -6.17 8.29
C GLU A 45 -1.73 -7.31 7.59
N SER A 46 -1.06 -8.45 7.40
CA SER A 46 -1.60 -9.60 6.70
C SER A 46 -1.06 -10.88 7.29
N LYS A 47 -1.83 -11.95 7.18
CA LYS A 47 -1.38 -13.29 7.57
C LYS A 47 -0.52 -13.96 6.50
N LYS A 48 -0.56 -13.46 5.27
CA LYS A 48 0.18 -14.01 4.13
C LYS A 48 1.22 -13.01 3.65
N ASN A 49 2.25 -13.53 2.98
CA ASN A 49 3.24 -12.67 2.34
C ASN A 49 2.67 -12.13 1.02
N ILE A 50 2.24 -10.88 1.05
CA ILE A 50 1.59 -10.21 -0.09
C ILE A 50 2.44 -9.08 -0.67
N GLY A 51 3.72 -8.97 -0.28
CA GLY A 51 4.56 -7.86 -0.67
C GLY A 51 4.61 -7.61 -2.17
N LYS A 52 4.88 -8.66 -2.96
CA LYS A 52 4.95 -8.53 -4.42
C LYS A 52 3.61 -8.12 -5.02
N LYS A 53 2.52 -8.65 -4.50
CA LYS A 53 1.18 -8.34 -4.99
C LYS A 53 0.83 -6.87 -4.75
N VAL A 54 1.21 -6.34 -3.61
CA VAL A 54 1.00 -4.92 -3.28
C VAL A 54 1.81 -4.04 -4.21
N ILE A 55 3.07 -4.37 -4.42
CA ILE A 55 3.94 -3.61 -5.32
C ILE A 55 3.35 -3.58 -6.73
N ASN A 56 2.93 -4.74 -7.24
CA ASN A 56 2.34 -4.83 -8.57
C ASN A 56 1.03 -4.05 -8.66
N LEU A 57 0.21 -4.07 -7.62
CA LEU A 57 -1.04 -3.33 -7.59
C LEU A 57 -0.79 -1.82 -7.69
N LEU A 58 0.12 -1.30 -6.90
CA LEU A 58 0.43 0.13 -6.93
C LEU A 58 1.03 0.54 -8.28
N LYS A 59 1.88 -0.29 -8.86
CA LYS A 59 2.44 -0.02 -10.19
C LYS A 59 1.37 0.07 -11.28
N ARG A 60 0.31 -0.73 -11.18
CA ARG A 60 -0.82 -0.64 -12.11
C ARG A 60 -1.50 0.73 -12.08
N TYR A 61 -1.50 1.38 -10.94
CA TYR A 61 -2.05 2.71 -10.78
C TYR A 61 -1.01 3.81 -10.95
N HIS A 62 0.17 3.45 -11.48
CA HIS A 62 1.27 4.38 -11.75
C HIS A 62 1.89 5.00 -10.51
N PHE A 63 1.88 4.26 -9.40
CA PHE A 63 2.57 4.65 -8.17
C PHE A 63 3.83 3.82 -7.98
N ASP A 64 4.87 4.46 -7.47
CA ASP A 64 6.05 3.74 -7.01
C ASP A 64 5.76 3.06 -5.68
N CYS A 65 6.31 1.88 -5.50
CA CYS A 65 6.14 1.12 -4.26
C CYS A 65 7.36 0.25 -4.04
N ILE A 66 8.02 0.44 -2.92
CA ILE A 66 9.21 -0.32 -2.53
C ILE A 66 8.97 -0.86 -1.13
N GLU A 67 9.12 -2.16 -0.95
CA GLU A 67 9.00 -2.77 0.36
C GLU A 67 10.23 -2.44 1.21
N LEU A 68 10.00 -1.96 2.43
CA LEU A 68 11.05 -1.69 3.41
C LEU A 68 11.16 -2.88 4.37
N GLU A 69 12.36 -3.21 4.71
CA GLU A 69 12.62 -4.28 5.67
C GLU A 69 12.48 -3.79 7.10
#